data_f9a996a1a2ab0bc77f2141d02e899109
#
_entry.id   f9a996a1a2ab0bc77f2141d02e899109
#
_cell.length_a   1.000
_cell.length_b   1.000
_cell.length_c   1.000
_cell.angle_alpha   90.00
_cell.angle_beta   90.00
_cell.angle_gamma   90.00
#
_symmetry.space_group_name_H-M   'P 1'
#
loop_
_entity.id
_entity.type
_entity.pdbx_description
1 polymer ?
#
loop_
_entity_poly.entity_id
_entity_poly.type
_entity_poly.pdbx_seq_one_letter_code
_entity_poly.pdbx_strand_id
1 'polypeptide(L)'
;MKMRARTSSNLTYADADGNIYYVWNGTIPDRPHEAGGDTTAVHVTQSDQMWHDILPWEALPRLLNPEGGYLRNENDPFHFTNMNEILPPEDFPSYFDEPAFRLRSQHSHELIHNDQTFSLEDVVEMKHSKRMILADRVKEDLIEAVEASNPDGDVALAIEMLKEWDNTVARDSRGGLLFENWWNRYVSTADSVRVSGSPESVGFAATPENLFKKPWSYDEPATTPYGLADPDRAVEDFKWAVKETKENHGHWNLPWGEVHRAVIGDLDVAVSGCTGMVGCFKVLWFIEHRDDETRREVRGGDGWVFAVEFGEVPRAYTILAYGQSIKEDSPHFNDQLVLFANNEMKPVRFTDEDVIENIIREYRPGAAE
;
A
#
# COMPACT_ATOMS: atom_id res chain seq x y z
N MET A 1 11.16 6.80 22.66
CA MET A 1 10.95 7.77 21.57
C MET A 1 11.96 8.92 21.61
N LYS A 2 12.08 9.72 22.67
CA LYS A 2 12.99 10.88 22.75
C LYS A 2 14.48 10.57 22.52
N MET A 3 14.94 9.33 22.63
CA MET A 3 16.32 8.95 22.33
C MET A 3 16.66 9.06 20.83
N ARG A 4 15.66 9.00 19.95
CA ARG A 4 15.82 9.18 18.48
C ARG A 4 16.98 8.37 17.90
N ALA A 5 17.12 7.11 18.34
CA ALA A 5 18.26 6.27 18.00
C ALA A 5 18.21 5.68 16.57
N ARG A 6 17.17 5.98 15.79
CA ARG A 6 16.99 5.53 14.41
C ARG A 6 16.94 6.71 13.45
N THR A 7 17.16 6.43 12.19
CA THR A 7 16.82 7.34 11.09
C THR A 7 15.31 7.66 11.11
N SER A 8 14.89 8.66 10.36
CA SER A 8 13.49 9.09 10.30
C SER A 8 12.54 7.90 10.02
N SER A 9 11.44 7.84 10.76
CA SER A 9 10.39 6.84 10.57
C SER A 9 9.07 7.34 11.14
N ASN A 10 7.97 6.98 10.49
CA ASN A 10 6.65 7.11 11.08
C ASN A 10 6.54 6.11 12.25
N LEU A 11 6.22 6.59 13.42
CA LEU A 11 6.00 5.80 14.61
C LEU A 11 4.61 6.08 15.15
N THR A 12 3.79 5.04 15.23
CA THR A 12 2.48 5.05 15.87
C THR A 12 2.54 4.25 17.17
N TYR A 13 1.78 4.68 18.16
CA TYR A 13 1.66 4.04 19.47
C TYR A 13 0.20 4.04 19.91
N ALA A 14 -0.24 2.97 20.52
CA ALA A 14 -1.51 2.89 21.23
C ALA A 14 -1.31 2.11 22.53
N ASP A 15 -2.12 2.40 23.56
CA ASP A 15 -2.08 1.72 24.85
C ASP A 15 -3.45 1.37 25.39
N ALA A 16 -3.47 0.59 26.47
CA ALA A 16 -4.70 0.17 27.15
C ALA A 16 -5.42 1.30 27.88
N ASP A 17 -4.77 2.43 28.14
CA ASP A 17 -5.38 3.61 28.74
C ASP A 17 -6.13 4.46 27.69
N GLY A 18 -6.15 4.02 26.43
CA GLY A 18 -6.82 4.69 25.32
C GLY A 18 -6.00 5.82 24.69
N ASN A 19 -4.72 5.92 25.00
CA ASN A 19 -3.88 6.90 24.33
C ASN A 19 -3.43 6.39 22.97
N ILE A 20 -3.49 7.29 21.97
CA ILE A 20 -2.91 7.10 20.67
C ILE A 20 -1.92 8.24 20.40
N TYR A 21 -0.75 7.90 19.84
CA TYR A 21 0.31 8.86 19.61
C TYR A 21 1.02 8.59 18.29
N TYR A 22 1.25 9.65 17.55
CA TYR A 22 2.05 9.63 16.34
C TYR A 22 3.25 10.58 16.47
N VAL A 23 4.37 10.18 15.89
CA VAL A 23 5.53 11.09 15.69
C VAL A 23 6.31 10.64 14.45
N TRP A 24 6.66 11.60 13.60
CA TRP A 24 7.71 11.39 12.60
C TRP A 24 9.06 11.44 13.31
N ASN A 25 9.51 10.27 13.77
CA ASN A 25 10.60 10.14 14.71
C ASN A 25 11.94 9.97 14.01
N GLY A 26 12.91 10.79 14.33
CA GLY A 26 14.25 10.68 13.77
C GLY A 26 15.24 11.66 14.37
N THR A 27 16.52 11.44 14.06
CA THR A 27 17.59 12.41 14.29
C THR A 27 17.68 13.28 13.04
N ILE A 28 16.91 14.35 13.02
CA ILE A 28 16.76 15.24 11.87
C ILE A 28 17.75 16.40 12.01
N PRO A 29 18.64 16.62 11.04
CA PRO A 29 19.55 17.77 11.05
C PRO A 29 18.78 19.09 11.07
N ASP A 30 19.24 20.04 11.92
CA ASP A 30 18.85 21.43 11.81
C ASP A 30 19.72 22.06 10.72
N ARG A 31 19.13 22.24 9.53
CA ARG A 31 19.88 22.63 8.34
C ARG A 31 19.97 24.15 8.22
N PRO A 32 21.15 24.71 8.03
CA PRO A 32 21.36 26.16 7.95
C PRO A 32 20.95 26.75 6.58
N HIS A 33 20.42 25.97 5.69
CA HIS A 33 20.01 26.39 4.35
C HIS A 33 18.67 25.75 3.98
N GLU A 34 17.87 26.49 3.26
CA GLU A 34 16.70 25.96 2.58
C GLU A 34 17.18 25.13 1.39
N ALA A 35 17.02 23.85 1.50
CA ALA A 35 16.93 22.99 0.32
C ALA A 35 15.52 22.46 0.38
N GLY A 36 14.69 22.76 -0.59
CA GLY A 36 13.36 22.18 -0.71
C GLY A 36 13.43 20.68 -0.51
N GLY A 37 12.39 20.01 -0.13
CA GLY A 37 12.34 18.56 0.13
C GLY A 37 12.86 17.67 -1.00
N ASP A 38 13.66 18.22 -1.87
CA ASP A 38 14.25 17.60 -3.05
C ASP A 38 15.56 16.87 -2.75
N THR A 39 15.98 16.07 -3.69
CA THR A 39 17.25 15.34 -3.67
C THR A 39 18.40 16.15 -4.26
N THR A 40 18.23 17.46 -4.45
CA THR A 40 19.25 18.32 -5.05
C THR A 40 20.45 18.46 -4.13
N ALA A 41 21.64 18.19 -4.64
CA ALA A 41 22.87 18.37 -3.89
C ALA A 41 23.14 19.86 -3.63
N VAL A 42 23.33 20.21 -2.37
CA VAL A 42 23.73 21.57 -1.97
C VAL A 42 25.23 21.69 -1.99
N HIS A 43 25.75 22.70 -2.69
CA HIS A 43 27.19 22.96 -2.77
C HIS A 43 27.64 23.70 -1.51
N VAL A 44 28.31 23.00 -0.60
CA VAL A 44 28.86 23.53 0.63
C VAL A 44 30.32 23.95 0.40
N THR A 45 30.63 25.22 0.63
CA THR A 45 31.98 25.78 0.47
C THR A 45 32.58 26.31 1.77
N GLN A 46 31.77 26.48 2.82
CA GLN A 46 32.15 27.00 4.12
C GLN A 46 31.57 26.12 5.23
N SER A 47 32.24 26.09 6.39
CA SER A 47 31.86 25.22 7.52
C SER A 47 30.53 25.62 8.18
N ASP A 48 30.14 26.88 8.10
CA ASP A 48 28.87 27.39 8.63
C ASP A 48 27.65 26.98 7.77
N GLN A 49 27.90 26.50 6.55
CA GLN A 49 26.87 25.90 5.69
C GLN A 49 26.62 24.43 6.01
N MET A 50 27.43 23.80 6.84
CA MET A 50 27.21 22.44 7.31
C MET A 50 26.28 22.47 8.53
N TRP A 51 25.41 21.48 8.63
CA TRP A 51 24.62 21.31 9.83
C TRP A 51 25.51 20.77 10.97
N HIS A 52 25.31 21.29 12.20
CA HIS A 52 26.01 20.89 13.39
C HIS A 52 25.07 20.38 14.49
N ASP A 53 23.83 20.82 14.43
CA ASP A 53 22.79 20.53 15.41
C ASP A 53 21.67 19.67 14.80
N ILE A 54 20.85 19.12 15.67
CA ILE A 54 19.64 18.39 15.32
C ILE A 54 18.43 19.15 15.84
N LEU A 55 17.33 19.07 15.11
CA LEU A 55 16.07 19.68 15.53
C LEU A 55 15.68 19.21 16.94
N PRO A 56 15.16 20.09 17.80
CA PRO A 56 14.63 19.69 19.10
C PRO A 56 13.45 18.75 18.94
N TRP A 57 13.19 17.93 19.96
CA TRP A 57 12.05 16.99 19.96
C TRP A 57 10.71 17.69 19.67
N GLU A 58 10.58 18.89 20.18
CA GLU A 58 9.37 19.72 20.10
C GLU A 58 9.08 20.21 18.68
N ALA A 59 10.07 20.24 17.80
CA ALA A 59 9.93 20.63 16.40
C ALA A 59 9.54 19.46 15.48
N LEU A 60 9.48 18.21 15.99
CA LEU A 60 9.11 17.07 15.16
C LEU A 60 7.58 16.99 14.98
N PRO A 61 7.10 16.64 13.78
CA PRO A 61 5.69 16.39 13.53
C PRO A 61 5.14 15.31 14.46
N ARG A 62 4.06 15.61 15.19
CA ARG A 62 3.49 14.67 16.16
C ARG A 62 2.04 15.01 16.50
N LEU A 63 1.27 13.97 16.85
CA LEU A 63 -0.11 14.06 17.33
C LEU A 63 -0.26 13.20 18.59
N LEU A 64 -0.98 13.69 19.57
CA LEU A 64 -1.36 12.96 20.78
C LEU A 64 -2.87 13.06 20.96
N ASN A 65 -3.57 11.92 20.93
CA ASN A 65 -5.01 11.83 21.09
C ASN A 65 -5.76 12.83 20.21
N PRO A 66 -5.52 12.84 18.88
CA PRO A 66 -6.13 13.80 17.97
C PRO A 66 -7.65 13.65 17.90
N GLU A 67 -8.32 14.68 17.42
CA GLU A 67 -9.76 14.68 17.22
C GLU A 67 -10.19 13.53 16.29
N GLY A 68 -11.34 12.90 16.57
CA GLY A 68 -11.83 11.72 15.84
C GLY A 68 -11.22 10.39 16.30
N GLY A 69 -10.23 10.40 17.22
CA GLY A 69 -9.74 9.22 17.94
C GLY A 69 -9.05 8.16 17.05
N TYR A 70 -8.43 8.55 15.95
CA TYR A 70 -7.67 7.63 15.10
C TYR A 70 -6.33 8.21 14.66
N LEU A 71 -5.41 7.32 14.29
CA LEU A 71 -4.16 7.62 13.61
C LEU A 71 -3.96 6.60 12.51
N ARG A 72 -3.51 7.05 11.36
CA ARG A 72 -3.16 6.18 10.23
C ARG A 72 -1.84 6.61 9.60
N ASN A 73 -1.12 5.68 9.03
CA ASN A 73 0.02 5.96 8.16
C ASN A 73 0.30 4.76 7.25
N GLU A 74 0.28 4.98 5.95
CA GLU A 74 0.58 4.02 4.89
C GLU A 74 1.89 4.37 4.16
N ASN A 75 2.90 4.80 4.91
CA ASN A 75 4.20 5.28 4.45
C ASN A 75 4.14 6.61 3.69
N ASP A 76 3.08 7.39 3.88
CA ASP A 76 2.98 8.76 3.42
C ASP A 76 3.69 9.73 4.38
N PRO A 77 3.99 10.95 3.94
CA PRO A 77 4.37 12.03 4.82
C PRO A 77 3.33 12.28 5.92
N PHE A 78 3.78 12.86 7.01
CA PHE A 78 3.03 13.00 8.26
C PHE A 78 1.76 13.85 8.20
N HIS A 79 1.61 14.70 7.17
CA HIS A 79 0.61 15.77 7.11
C HIS A 79 -0.83 15.31 7.34
N PHE A 80 -1.20 14.18 6.76
CA PHE A 80 -2.56 13.64 6.78
C PHE A 80 -2.72 12.40 7.67
N THR A 81 -1.91 12.25 8.70
CA THR A 81 -2.01 11.15 9.66
C THR A 81 -3.36 11.13 10.37
N ASN A 82 -3.98 12.29 10.55
CA ASN A 82 -5.36 12.47 10.95
C ASN A 82 -5.99 13.59 10.12
N MET A 83 -7.15 13.36 9.52
CA MET A 83 -7.81 14.35 8.66
C MET A 83 -8.61 15.41 9.43
N ASN A 84 -8.90 15.19 10.72
CA ASN A 84 -9.52 16.20 11.58
C ASN A 84 -8.48 17.13 12.20
N GLU A 85 -7.20 16.70 12.22
CA GLU A 85 -6.08 17.46 12.79
C GLU A 85 -4.85 17.34 11.87
N ILE A 86 -4.91 18.07 10.74
CA ILE A 86 -3.86 18.09 9.74
C ILE A 86 -2.62 18.80 10.30
N LEU A 87 -1.44 18.29 9.97
CA LEU A 87 -0.16 18.93 10.24
C LEU A 87 0.27 19.73 8.99
N PRO A 88 0.00 21.05 8.92
CA PRO A 88 0.21 21.80 7.70
C PRO A 88 1.70 22.00 7.40
N PRO A 89 2.11 22.02 6.13
CA PRO A 89 3.53 22.09 5.75
C PRO A 89 4.21 23.38 6.20
N GLU A 90 3.49 24.48 6.33
CA GLU A 90 4.02 25.77 6.77
C GLU A 90 4.51 25.80 8.23
N ASP A 91 4.10 24.84 9.06
CA ASP A 91 4.52 24.70 10.45
C ASP A 91 5.89 24.00 10.59
N PHE A 92 6.45 23.50 9.49
CA PHE A 92 7.66 22.69 9.48
C PHE A 92 8.72 23.24 8.52
N PRO A 93 9.99 22.87 8.71
CA PRO A 93 11.06 23.26 7.79
C PRO A 93 10.76 22.87 6.35
N SER A 94 11.07 23.74 5.40
CA SER A 94 10.83 23.53 3.96
C SER A 94 11.58 22.33 3.35
N TYR A 95 12.55 21.76 4.06
CA TYR A 95 13.26 20.55 3.66
C TYR A 95 12.64 19.25 4.19
N PHE A 96 11.45 19.31 4.82
CA PHE A 96 10.67 18.13 5.13
C PHE A 96 9.94 17.64 3.88
N ASP A 97 9.43 16.41 3.96
CA ASP A 97 8.68 15.81 2.84
C ASP A 97 7.49 16.69 2.44
N GLU A 98 7.28 16.84 1.14
CA GLU A 98 6.08 17.48 0.59
C GLU A 98 4.81 16.70 0.97
N PRO A 99 3.69 17.39 1.20
CA PRO A 99 2.42 16.73 1.45
C PRO A 99 2.04 15.74 0.35
N ALA A 100 1.64 14.54 0.74
CA ALA A 100 1.10 13.54 -0.17
C ALA A 100 0.02 12.71 0.54
N PHE A 101 -1.01 12.35 -0.20
CA PHE A 101 -2.08 11.49 0.25
C PHE A 101 -2.42 10.51 -0.87
N ARG A 102 -1.65 9.41 -0.93
CA ARG A 102 -1.69 8.45 -2.03
C ARG A 102 -2.97 7.61 -1.99
N LEU A 103 -3.31 6.94 -3.09
CA LEU A 103 -4.56 6.17 -3.20
C LEU A 103 -4.72 5.11 -2.09
N ARG A 104 -3.65 4.44 -1.64
CA ARG A 104 -3.71 3.53 -0.50
C ARG A 104 -4.07 4.25 0.80
N SER A 105 -3.59 5.45 0.99
CA SER A 105 -3.88 6.26 2.17
C SER A 105 -5.29 6.82 2.13
N GLN A 106 -5.79 7.16 0.94
CA GLN A 106 -7.20 7.50 0.74
C GLN A 106 -8.09 6.30 1.05
N HIS A 107 -7.71 5.09 0.63
CA HIS A 107 -8.41 3.87 0.96
C HIS A 107 -8.50 3.64 2.48
N SER A 108 -7.37 3.72 3.18
CA SER A 108 -7.33 3.63 4.64
C SER A 108 -8.24 4.68 5.30
N HIS A 109 -8.18 5.92 4.82
CA HIS A 109 -9.03 6.99 5.30
C HIS A 109 -10.53 6.68 5.12
N GLU A 110 -10.94 6.24 3.93
CA GLU A 110 -12.33 5.85 3.65
C GLU A 110 -12.82 4.73 4.59
N LEU A 111 -11.93 3.83 5.01
CA LEU A 111 -12.28 2.72 5.89
C LEU A 111 -12.52 3.14 7.34
N ILE A 112 -11.82 4.16 7.85
CA ILE A 112 -11.79 4.48 9.29
C ILE A 112 -12.32 5.88 9.64
N HIS A 113 -12.45 6.78 8.66
CA HIS A 113 -12.93 8.13 8.91
C HIS A 113 -14.45 8.13 8.96
N ASN A 114 -15.06 8.56 10.02
CA ASN A 114 -16.48 8.85 10.23
C ASN A 114 -17.05 8.31 11.57
N ASP A 115 -16.45 8.67 12.68
CA ASP A 115 -17.02 8.46 14.03
C ASP A 115 -17.58 7.06 14.33
N GLN A 116 -17.05 6.02 13.70
CA GLN A 116 -17.45 4.65 13.92
C GLN A 116 -16.52 3.97 14.94
N THR A 117 -17.11 3.13 15.76
CA THR A 117 -16.34 2.18 16.58
C THR A 117 -16.23 0.86 15.83
N PHE A 118 -15.05 0.27 15.85
CA PHE A 118 -14.76 -0.98 15.16
C PHE A 118 -14.46 -2.09 16.16
N SER A 119 -14.98 -3.27 15.90
CA SER A 119 -14.50 -4.49 16.55
C SER A 119 -13.14 -4.91 16.00
N LEU A 120 -12.45 -5.80 16.71
CA LEU A 120 -11.21 -6.39 16.21
C LEU A 120 -11.42 -7.11 14.87
N GLU A 121 -12.56 -7.75 14.71
CA GLU A 121 -12.97 -8.47 13.51
C GLU A 121 -13.17 -7.51 12.32
N ASP A 122 -13.80 -6.34 12.55
CA ASP A 122 -13.95 -5.29 11.52
C ASP A 122 -12.58 -4.77 11.05
N VAL A 123 -11.64 -4.56 11.97
CA VAL A 123 -10.26 -4.13 11.63
C VAL A 123 -9.55 -5.17 10.77
N VAL A 124 -9.71 -6.46 11.09
CA VAL A 124 -9.15 -7.55 10.28
C VAL A 124 -9.78 -7.58 8.88
N GLU A 125 -11.09 -7.43 8.77
CA GLU A 125 -11.78 -7.37 7.48
C GLU A 125 -11.32 -6.17 6.64
N MET A 126 -11.28 -4.98 7.23
CA MET A 126 -10.77 -3.76 6.59
C MET A 126 -9.34 -3.93 6.08
N LYS A 127 -8.44 -4.53 6.88
CA LYS A 127 -7.05 -4.80 6.45
C LYS A 127 -6.98 -5.69 5.21
N HIS A 128 -7.94 -6.59 5.05
CA HIS A 128 -8.02 -7.50 3.91
C HIS A 128 -8.90 -6.98 2.76
N SER A 129 -9.21 -5.68 2.75
CA SER A 129 -9.94 -5.04 1.65
C SER A 129 -9.23 -5.30 0.32
N LYS A 130 -10.02 -5.71 -0.67
CA LYS A 130 -9.55 -6.10 -2.02
C LYS A 130 -9.82 -5.01 -3.06
N ARG A 131 -10.40 -3.88 -2.64
CA ARG A 131 -10.78 -2.78 -3.53
C ARG A 131 -9.54 -2.09 -4.11
N MET A 132 -9.60 -1.76 -5.38
CA MET A 132 -8.60 -1.01 -6.12
C MET A 132 -9.11 0.42 -6.32
N ILE A 133 -8.68 1.37 -5.47
CA ILE A 133 -9.17 2.76 -5.50
C ILE A 133 -8.94 3.43 -6.86
N LEU A 134 -7.86 3.11 -7.56
CA LEU A 134 -7.61 3.65 -8.89
C LEU A 134 -8.78 3.37 -9.85
N ALA A 135 -9.38 2.19 -9.77
CA ALA A 135 -10.53 1.85 -10.62
C ALA A 135 -11.72 2.77 -10.33
N ASP A 136 -11.94 3.12 -9.09
CA ASP A 136 -13.01 4.08 -8.73
C ASP A 136 -12.74 5.49 -9.26
N ARG A 137 -11.49 5.82 -9.55
CA ARG A 137 -11.08 7.15 -10.02
C ARG A 137 -11.14 7.31 -11.54
N VAL A 138 -10.96 6.23 -12.31
CA VAL A 138 -10.75 6.33 -13.76
C VAL A 138 -11.57 5.35 -14.60
N LYS A 139 -12.22 4.34 -14.00
CA LYS A 139 -12.93 3.29 -14.75
C LYS A 139 -14.09 3.85 -15.56
N GLU A 140 -14.87 4.77 -15.00
CA GLU A 140 -16.01 5.35 -15.69
C GLU A 140 -15.58 6.15 -16.93
N ASP A 141 -14.55 6.98 -16.83
CA ASP A 141 -13.99 7.71 -17.97
C ASP A 141 -13.47 6.76 -19.05
N LEU A 142 -12.85 5.62 -18.66
CA LEU A 142 -12.42 4.57 -19.60
C LEU A 142 -13.63 3.96 -20.33
N ILE A 143 -14.68 3.60 -19.58
CA ILE A 143 -15.89 3.01 -20.14
C ILE A 143 -16.51 3.97 -21.16
N GLU A 144 -16.73 5.23 -20.77
CA GLU A 144 -17.29 6.26 -21.65
C GLU A 144 -16.48 6.44 -22.93
N ALA A 145 -15.15 6.52 -22.81
CA ALA A 145 -14.26 6.70 -23.95
C ALA A 145 -14.29 5.51 -24.91
N VAL A 146 -14.22 4.28 -24.37
CA VAL A 146 -14.25 3.06 -25.19
C VAL A 146 -15.60 2.91 -25.90
N GLU A 147 -16.72 3.13 -25.22
CA GLU A 147 -18.05 3.09 -25.83
C GLU A 147 -18.23 4.10 -26.96
N ALA A 148 -17.75 5.35 -26.74
CA ALA A 148 -17.79 6.40 -27.76
C ALA A 148 -16.99 6.02 -29.03
N SER A 149 -16.00 5.14 -28.90
CA SER A 149 -15.21 4.63 -30.03
C SER A 149 -15.93 3.58 -30.88
N ASN A 150 -17.17 3.18 -30.52
CA ASN A 150 -17.96 2.13 -31.14
C ASN A 150 -17.17 0.80 -31.22
N PRO A 151 -16.81 0.19 -30.09
CA PRO A 151 -16.00 -1.01 -30.03
C PRO A 151 -16.75 -2.23 -30.65
N ASP A 152 -15.99 -3.20 -31.18
CA ASP A 152 -16.50 -4.46 -31.65
C ASP A 152 -15.70 -5.66 -31.07
N GLY A 153 -16.15 -6.87 -31.38
CA GLY A 153 -15.47 -8.11 -31.01
C GLY A 153 -15.11 -8.22 -29.53
N ASP A 154 -13.87 -8.61 -29.25
CA ASP A 154 -13.38 -8.82 -27.89
C ASP A 154 -13.37 -7.51 -27.07
N VAL A 155 -13.12 -6.36 -27.71
CA VAL A 155 -13.10 -5.07 -27.02
C VAL A 155 -14.48 -4.69 -26.48
N ALA A 156 -15.54 -4.91 -27.29
CA ALA A 156 -16.92 -4.68 -26.86
C ALA A 156 -17.31 -5.58 -25.68
N LEU A 157 -16.94 -6.87 -25.72
CA LEU A 157 -17.20 -7.80 -24.62
C LEU A 157 -16.39 -7.47 -23.36
N ALA A 158 -15.15 -7.01 -23.53
CA ALA A 158 -14.26 -6.68 -22.43
C ALA A 158 -14.74 -5.43 -21.67
N ILE A 159 -15.25 -4.41 -22.38
CA ILE A 159 -15.78 -3.22 -21.72
C ILE A 159 -17.07 -3.52 -20.97
N GLU A 160 -17.96 -4.38 -21.50
CA GLU A 160 -19.14 -4.84 -20.77
C GLU A 160 -18.76 -5.60 -19.48
N MET A 161 -17.72 -6.44 -19.52
CA MET A 161 -17.19 -7.07 -18.31
C MET A 161 -16.69 -6.05 -17.30
N LEU A 162 -15.96 -5.00 -17.71
CA LEU A 162 -15.48 -3.96 -16.81
C LEU A 162 -16.62 -3.15 -16.18
N LYS A 163 -17.74 -2.96 -16.84
CA LYS A 163 -18.92 -2.33 -16.22
C LYS A 163 -19.44 -3.14 -15.03
N GLU A 164 -19.48 -4.47 -15.18
CA GLU A 164 -19.96 -5.37 -14.13
C GLU A 164 -18.90 -5.63 -13.03
N TRP A 165 -17.64 -5.28 -13.28
CA TRP A 165 -16.56 -5.49 -12.32
C TRP A 165 -16.70 -4.54 -11.11
N ASP A 166 -16.63 -5.13 -9.91
CA ASP A 166 -16.77 -4.47 -8.60
C ASP A 166 -15.53 -3.71 -8.12
N ASN A 167 -14.55 -3.46 -8.99
CA ASN A 167 -13.28 -2.80 -8.70
C ASN A 167 -12.42 -3.53 -7.65
N THR A 168 -12.62 -4.85 -7.49
CA THR A 168 -11.83 -5.64 -6.55
C THR A 168 -10.83 -6.56 -7.25
N VAL A 169 -9.77 -6.92 -6.52
CA VAL A 169 -8.78 -7.93 -6.89
C VAL A 169 -8.91 -9.17 -6.00
N ALA A 170 -10.14 -9.63 -5.79
CA ALA A 170 -10.39 -10.94 -5.21
C ALA A 170 -9.85 -12.04 -6.15
N ARG A 171 -9.49 -13.20 -5.59
CA ARG A 171 -8.87 -14.29 -6.38
C ARG A 171 -9.70 -14.75 -7.58
N ASP A 172 -11.00 -14.69 -7.45
CA ASP A 172 -12.01 -15.04 -8.46
C ASP A 172 -12.54 -13.84 -9.25
N SER A 173 -12.14 -12.63 -8.89
CA SER A 173 -12.54 -11.40 -9.57
C SER A 173 -12.05 -11.38 -11.01
N ARG A 174 -12.95 -11.00 -11.92
CA ARG A 174 -12.69 -10.81 -13.36
C ARG A 174 -12.77 -9.32 -13.67
N GLY A 175 -11.81 -8.82 -14.42
CA GLY A 175 -11.68 -7.39 -14.72
C GLY A 175 -10.38 -6.80 -14.15
N GLY A 176 -9.99 -7.19 -12.92
CA GLY A 176 -8.78 -6.66 -12.28
C GLY A 176 -7.51 -6.86 -13.10
N LEU A 177 -7.28 -8.05 -13.66
CA LEU A 177 -6.11 -8.33 -14.52
C LEU A 177 -6.10 -7.46 -15.78
N LEU A 178 -7.24 -7.37 -16.47
CA LEU A 178 -7.34 -6.56 -17.69
C LEU A 178 -7.16 -5.08 -17.37
N PHE A 179 -7.77 -4.60 -16.29
CA PHE A 179 -7.61 -3.21 -15.84
C PHE A 179 -6.17 -2.90 -15.46
N GLU A 180 -5.49 -3.80 -14.74
CA GLU A 180 -4.06 -3.65 -14.40
C GLU A 180 -3.18 -3.58 -15.65
N ASN A 181 -3.37 -4.48 -16.63
CA ASN A 181 -2.63 -4.48 -17.88
C ASN A 181 -2.87 -3.20 -18.69
N TRP A 182 -4.13 -2.75 -18.75
CA TRP A 182 -4.46 -1.48 -19.38
C TRP A 182 -3.82 -0.29 -18.67
N TRP A 183 -3.90 -0.21 -17.36
CA TRP A 183 -3.32 0.90 -16.60
C TRP A 183 -1.80 0.97 -16.74
N ASN A 184 -1.13 -0.17 -16.64
CA ASN A 184 0.32 -0.25 -16.84
C ASN A 184 0.71 0.24 -18.24
N ARG A 185 -0.07 -0.12 -19.25
CA ARG A 185 0.13 0.38 -20.63
C ARG A 185 -0.10 1.87 -20.70
N TYR A 186 -1.22 2.38 -20.18
CA TYR A 186 -1.56 3.79 -20.17
C TYR A 186 -0.50 4.66 -19.49
N VAL A 187 0.09 4.19 -18.39
CA VAL A 187 1.23 4.85 -17.74
C VAL A 187 2.47 4.81 -18.62
N SER A 188 2.78 3.68 -19.25
CA SER A 188 4.01 3.51 -20.06
C SER A 188 4.00 4.29 -21.37
N THR A 189 2.82 4.57 -21.91
CA THR A 189 2.64 5.33 -23.17
C THR A 189 2.49 6.83 -22.94
N ALA A 190 2.31 7.25 -21.68
CA ALA A 190 2.29 8.66 -21.35
C ALA A 190 3.66 9.32 -21.54
N ASP A 191 3.65 10.57 -22.00
CA ASP A 191 4.87 11.37 -22.08
C ASP A 191 5.49 11.50 -20.68
N SER A 192 6.60 10.80 -20.46
CA SER A 192 7.26 10.78 -19.17
C SER A 192 8.18 11.98 -19.02
N VAL A 193 7.87 12.89 -18.10
CA VAL A 193 8.87 13.81 -17.57
C VAL A 193 9.80 12.97 -16.69
N ARG A 194 11.06 12.82 -17.07
CA ARG A 194 12.08 12.17 -16.23
C ARG A 194 12.29 13.02 -14.97
N VAL A 195 11.71 12.57 -13.89
CA VAL A 195 12.13 13.05 -12.57
C VAL A 195 13.47 12.37 -12.28
N SER A 196 14.51 13.17 -12.03
CA SER A 196 15.85 12.68 -11.70
C SER A 196 15.81 11.98 -10.33
N GLY A 197 15.78 10.68 -10.33
CA GLY A 197 15.84 9.78 -9.21
C GLY A 197 16.48 8.48 -9.63
N SER A 198 16.74 7.55 -8.73
CA SER A 198 17.26 6.23 -9.09
C SER A 198 16.33 5.54 -10.09
N PRO A 199 16.85 4.67 -10.98
CA PRO A 199 16.02 3.95 -11.97
C PRO A 199 14.83 3.20 -11.36
N GLU A 200 14.89 2.82 -10.08
CA GLU A 200 13.85 2.13 -9.33
C GLU A 200 12.76 3.08 -8.77
N SER A 201 13.03 4.38 -8.69
CA SER A 201 12.08 5.39 -8.24
C SER A 201 11.38 6.15 -9.38
N VAL A 202 11.77 5.90 -10.60
CA VAL A 202 11.33 6.64 -11.81
C VAL A 202 9.86 6.35 -12.19
N GLY A 203 9.16 5.48 -11.52
CA GLY A 203 7.82 5.12 -11.96
C GLY A 203 6.66 5.86 -11.29
N PHE A 204 6.80 6.32 -10.05
CA PHE A 204 5.59 6.53 -9.25
C PHE A 204 5.65 7.63 -8.19
N ALA A 205 6.67 8.47 -8.18
CA ALA A 205 6.80 9.56 -7.20
C ALA A 205 5.92 10.78 -7.50
N ALA A 206 5.46 10.91 -8.75
CA ALA A 206 4.45 11.89 -9.11
C ALA A 206 3.41 11.20 -9.96
N THR A 207 2.13 11.40 -9.68
CA THR A 207 1.08 11.13 -10.65
C THR A 207 1.26 12.16 -11.75
N PRO A 208 1.76 11.78 -12.97
CA PRO A 208 2.03 12.77 -13.99
C PRO A 208 0.72 13.47 -14.35
N GLU A 209 0.77 14.79 -14.51
CA GLU A 209 -0.38 15.60 -14.96
C GLU A 209 -1.00 15.07 -16.25
N ASN A 210 -0.27 14.28 -17.01
CA ASN A 210 -0.72 13.63 -18.23
C ASN A 210 -1.44 12.29 -18.05
N LEU A 211 -1.63 11.81 -16.81
CA LEU A 211 -2.42 10.61 -16.53
C LEU A 211 -3.83 10.94 -16.07
N PHE A 212 -3.98 12.00 -15.29
CA PHE A 212 -5.26 12.33 -14.67
C PHE A 212 -5.80 13.67 -15.17
N LYS A 213 -7.10 13.71 -15.43
CA LYS A 213 -7.84 14.93 -15.74
C LYS A 213 -7.72 15.96 -14.60
N LYS A 214 -7.70 15.47 -13.37
CA LYS A 214 -7.45 16.24 -12.15
C LYS A 214 -6.34 15.53 -11.36
N PRO A 215 -5.10 16.00 -11.41
CA PRO A 215 -4.01 15.49 -10.60
C PRO A 215 -4.29 15.63 -9.10
N TRP A 216 -3.52 14.95 -8.26
CA TRP A 216 -3.64 15.09 -6.82
C TRP A 216 -3.46 16.54 -6.36
N SER A 217 -4.31 16.99 -5.46
CA SER A 217 -4.33 18.36 -4.92
C SER A 217 -4.39 18.34 -3.40
N TYR A 218 -3.60 19.20 -2.77
CA TYR A 218 -3.63 19.42 -1.32
C TYR A 218 -5.00 19.90 -0.83
N ASP A 219 -5.71 20.70 -1.62
CA ASP A 219 -7.02 21.25 -1.27
C ASP A 219 -8.14 20.18 -1.33
N GLU A 220 -7.92 19.10 -2.08
CA GLU A 220 -8.86 18.00 -2.23
C GLU A 220 -8.14 16.65 -2.07
N PRO A 221 -7.45 16.42 -0.95
CA PRO A 221 -6.50 15.33 -0.82
C PRO A 221 -7.13 13.93 -0.90
N ALA A 222 -8.38 13.78 -0.42
CA ALA A 222 -9.06 12.50 -0.36
C ALA A 222 -9.81 12.10 -1.64
N THR A 223 -10.01 13.04 -2.59
CA THR A 223 -10.82 12.82 -3.79
C THR A 223 -10.04 12.94 -5.10
N THR A 224 -8.81 13.40 -5.03
CA THR A 224 -7.88 13.48 -6.16
C THR A 224 -6.71 12.51 -5.99
N PRO A 225 -6.10 11.98 -7.07
CA PRO A 225 -6.36 12.26 -8.49
C PRO A 225 -7.69 11.67 -8.99
N TYR A 226 -8.18 12.20 -10.13
CA TYR A 226 -9.45 11.78 -10.70
C TYR A 226 -9.49 11.95 -12.22
N GLY A 227 -10.21 11.04 -12.91
CA GLY A 227 -10.49 11.08 -14.34
C GLY A 227 -9.27 10.83 -15.22
N LEU A 228 -9.46 10.59 -16.51
CA LEU A 228 -8.42 10.35 -17.50
C LEU A 228 -8.03 11.64 -18.22
N ALA A 229 -6.73 11.93 -18.30
CA ALA A 229 -6.23 13.12 -19.02
C ALA A 229 -6.36 12.97 -20.53
N ASP A 230 -6.19 11.76 -21.06
CA ASP A 230 -6.16 11.46 -22.50
C ASP A 230 -7.08 10.27 -22.81
N PRO A 231 -8.38 10.50 -23.06
CA PRO A 231 -9.32 9.45 -23.37
C PRO A 231 -9.02 8.69 -24.68
N ASP A 232 -8.48 9.38 -25.70
CA ASP A 232 -8.16 8.75 -26.98
C ASP A 232 -7.02 7.72 -26.82
N ARG A 233 -5.97 8.09 -26.09
CA ARG A 233 -4.88 7.19 -25.71
C ARG A 233 -5.37 6.04 -24.85
N ALA A 234 -6.26 6.31 -23.89
CA ALA A 234 -6.86 5.29 -23.04
C ALA A 234 -7.58 4.21 -23.84
N VAL A 235 -8.30 4.59 -24.90
CA VAL A 235 -8.99 3.66 -25.82
C VAL A 235 -7.99 2.79 -26.58
N GLU A 236 -6.95 3.37 -27.15
CA GLU A 236 -5.94 2.61 -27.90
C GLU A 236 -5.18 1.64 -26.98
N ASP A 237 -4.83 2.09 -25.78
CA ASP A 237 -4.16 1.24 -24.79
C ASP A 237 -5.09 0.15 -24.24
N PHE A 238 -6.41 0.39 -24.19
CA PHE A 238 -7.37 -0.64 -23.83
C PHE A 238 -7.51 -1.73 -24.92
N LYS A 239 -7.58 -1.34 -26.17
CA LYS A 239 -7.55 -2.30 -27.31
C LYS A 239 -6.29 -3.15 -27.27
N TRP A 240 -5.15 -2.53 -27.00
CA TRP A 240 -3.88 -3.23 -26.84
C TRP A 240 -3.94 -4.21 -25.65
N ALA A 241 -4.45 -3.77 -24.49
CA ALA A 241 -4.52 -4.61 -23.29
C ALA A 241 -5.42 -5.85 -23.49
N VAL A 242 -6.57 -5.70 -24.15
CA VAL A 242 -7.46 -6.83 -24.49
C VAL A 242 -6.73 -7.84 -25.35
N LYS A 243 -6.06 -7.37 -26.41
CA LYS A 243 -5.30 -8.22 -27.33
C LYS A 243 -4.13 -8.91 -26.62
N GLU A 244 -3.31 -8.16 -25.92
CA GLU A 244 -2.10 -8.65 -25.22
C GLU A 244 -2.45 -9.65 -24.13
N THR A 245 -3.47 -9.36 -23.30
CA THR A 245 -3.92 -10.30 -22.27
C THR A 245 -4.38 -11.60 -22.88
N LYS A 246 -5.09 -11.55 -24.02
CA LYS A 246 -5.55 -12.75 -24.73
C LYS A 246 -4.38 -13.54 -25.34
N GLU A 247 -3.39 -12.87 -25.90
CA GLU A 247 -2.21 -13.51 -26.49
C GLU A 247 -1.34 -14.19 -25.42
N ASN A 248 -1.14 -13.53 -24.29
CA ASN A 248 -0.30 -14.06 -23.21
C ASN A 248 -0.99 -15.15 -22.38
N HIS A 249 -2.31 -15.08 -22.19
CA HIS A 249 -3.02 -15.96 -21.28
C HIS A 249 -4.12 -16.82 -21.97
N GLY A 250 -4.26 -16.74 -23.28
CA GLY A 250 -5.29 -17.46 -24.05
C GLY A 250 -6.68 -16.82 -23.98
N HIS A 251 -6.98 -16.00 -22.99
CA HIS A 251 -8.22 -15.26 -22.85
C HIS A 251 -8.00 -13.94 -22.06
N TRP A 252 -8.76 -12.89 -22.38
CA TRP A 252 -8.69 -11.61 -21.65
C TRP A 252 -9.54 -11.60 -20.36
N ASN A 253 -10.51 -12.49 -20.22
CA ASN A 253 -11.41 -12.58 -19.07
C ASN A 253 -10.96 -13.67 -18.09
N LEU A 254 -9.82 -13.51 -17.45
CA LEU A 254 -9.30 -14.44 -16.45
C LEU A 254 -9.54 -13.94 -15.02
N PRO A 255 -9.79 -14.86 -14.07
CA PRO A 255 -9.76 -14.51 -12.66
C PRO A 255 -8.37 -14.00 -12.24
N TRP A 256 -8.34 -13.02 -11.34
CA TRP A 256 -7.11 -12.45 -10.80
C TRP A 256 -6.11 -13.51 -10.33
N GLY A 257 -6.59 -14.48 -9.55
CA GLY A 257 -5.77 -15.50 -8.91
C GLY A 257 -5.23 -16.59 -9.85
N GLU A 258 -5.66 -16.64 -11.12
CA GLU A 258 -5.04 -17.52 -12.10
C GLU A 258 -3.64 -17.02 -12.49
N VAL A 259 -3.46 -15.70 -12.49
CA VAL A 259 -2.20 -15.04 -12.85
C VAL A 259 -1.40 -14.65 -11.62
N HIS A 260 -2.04 -14.15 -10.57
CA HIS A 260 -1.38 -13.61 -9.38
C HIS A 260 -1.26 -14.67 -8.28
N ARG A 261 -0.01 -15.12 -8.04
CA ARG A 261 0.30 -16.28 -7.21
C ARG A 261 1.31 -15.95 -6.12
N ALA A 262 1.18 -16.61 -4.96
CA ALA A 262 2.25 -16.70 -3.98
C ALA A 262 2.85 -18.11 -4.02
N VAL A 263 4.16 -18.17 -4.23
CA VAL A 263 4.90 -19.44 -4.38
C VAL A 263 6.01 -19.50 -3.34
N ILE A 264 5.92 -20.48 -2.42
CA ILE A 264 6.93 -20.70 -1.38
C ILE A 264 7.14 -22.21 -1.19
N GLY A 265 8.31 -22.70 -1.58
CA GLY A 265 8.59 -24.12 -1.57
C GLY A 265 7.71 -24.87 -2.55
N ASP A 266 6.96 -25.82 -2.06
CA ASP A 266 6.01 -26.67 -2.81
C ASP A 266 4.58 -26.08 -2.89
N LEU A 267 4.33 -24.98 -2.19
CA LEU A 267 3.03 -24.32 -2.22
C LEU A 267 2.96 -23.25 -3.31
N ASP A 268 1.91 -23.31 -4.11
CA ASP A 268 1.53 -22.36 -5.13
C ASP A 268 0.04 -22.02 -4.96
N VAL A 269 -0.24 -20.83 -4.44
CA VAL A 269 -1.59 -20.43 -4.05
C VAL A 269 -1.99 -19.11 -4.71
N ALA A 270 -3.25 -19.05 -5.14
CA ALA A 270 -3.85 -17.81 -5.63
C ALA A 270 -3.98 -16.80 -4.49
N VAL A 271 -3.66 -15.53 -4.76
CA VAL A 271 -3.76 -14.47 -3.76
C VAL A 271 -4.61 -13.31 -4.25
N SER A 272 -5.27 -12.63 -3.31
CA SER A 272 -5.90 -11.33 -3.50
C SER A 272 -4.95 -10.22 -3.06
N GLY A 273 -5.15 -9.02 -3.57
CA GLY A 273 -4.34 -7.85 -3.25
C GLY A 273 -3.55 -7.36 -4.46
N CYS A 274 -3.11 -6.12 -4.41
CA CYS A 274 -2.33 -5.49 -5.47
C CYS A 274 -1.38 -4.44 -4.89
N THR A 275 -0.66 -3.71 -5.75
CA THR A 275 0.22 -2.65 -5.29
C THR A 275 -0.57 -1.51 -4.63
N GLY A 276 -0.01 -0.95 -3.55
CA GLY A 276 -0.56 0.26 -2.92
C GLY A 276 -0.58 1.49 -3.84
N MET A 277 0.16 1.46 -4.95
CA MET A 277 0.17 2.54 -5.94
C MET A 277 -1.18 2.70 -6.64
N VAL A 278 -1.90 1.62 -6.85
CA VAL A 278 -3.26 1.63 -7.40
C VAL A 278 -4.34 1.60 -6.30
N GLY A 279 -3.93 1.76 -5.04
CA GLY A 279 -4.84 1.93 -3.91
C GLY A 279 -5.28 0.67 -3.20
N CYS A 280 -4.64 -0.49 -3.41
CA CYS A 280 -4.92 -1.66 -2.59
C CYS A 280 -4.44 -1.48 -1.15
N PHE A 281 -5.29 -1.86 -0.18
CA PHE A 281 -4.93 -1.82 1.23
C PHE A 281 -4.26 -3.12 1.69
N LYS A 282 -4.64 -4.27 1.13
CA LYS A 282 -3.81 -5.48 1.15
C LYS A 282 -2.76 -5.35 0.06
N VAL A 283 -1.54 -4.98 0.45
CA VAL A 283 -0.47 -4.66 -0.50
C VAL A 283 0.31 -5.90 -0.87
N LEU A 284 0.37 -6.19 -2.16
CA LEU A 284 1.26 -7.20 -2.74
C LEU A 284 1.93 -6.64 -3.99
N TRP A 285 3.22 -6.91 -4.12
CA TRP A 285 4.00 -6.61 -5.32
C TRP A 285 4.31 -7.88 -6.06
N PHE A 286 4.12 -7.85 -7.35
CA PHE A 286 4.29 -9.01 -8.22
C PHE A 286 5.43 -8.78 -9.21
N ILE A 287 6.10 -9.86 -9.56
CA ILE A 287 7.05 -9.93 -10.69
C ILE A 287 6.60 -11.05 -11.62
N GLU A 288 6.97 -10.96 -12.89
CA GLU A 288 6.80 -12.05 -13.84
C GLU A 288 7.60 -13.28 -13.38
N HIS A 289 6.98 -14.45 -13.46
CA HIS A 289 7.65 -15.69 -13.14
C HIS A 289 8.79 -15.97 -14.15
N ARG A 290 9.94 -16.46 -13.67
CA ARG A 290 11.12 -16.65 -14.50
C ARG A 290 10.94 -17.62 -15.67
N ASP A 291 10.17 -18.66 -15.44
CA ASP A 291 9.97 -19.78 -16.36
C ASP A 291 8.57 -19.79 -16.99
N ASP A 292 7.70 -18.84 -16.62
CA ASP A 292 6.33 -18.72 -17.10
C ASP A 292 5.88 -17.26 -17.06
N GLU A 293 6.11 -16.52 -18.14
CA GLU A 293 5.74 -15.10 -18.27
C GLU A 293 4.22 -14.86 -18.19
N THR A 294 3.41 -15.92 -18.21
CA THR A 294 1.96 -15.82 -18.04
C THR A 294 1.55 -15.71 -16.58
N ARG A 295 2.49 -15.85 -15.64
CA ARG A 295 2.25 -15.83 -14.18
C ARG A 295 3.01 -14.69 -13.52
N ARG A 296 2.41 -14.12 -12.51
CA ARG A 296 2.99 -13.09 -11.65
C ARG A 296 3.09 -13.60 -10.22
N GLU A 297 4.30 -13.62 -9.69
CA GLU A 297 4.57 -14.09 -8.34
C GLU A 297 4.72 -12.94 -7.35
N VAL A 298 4.21 -13.14 -6.14
CA VAL A 298 4.43 -12.21 -5.03
C VAL A 298 5.93 -12.10 -4.75
N ARG A 299 6.43 -10.87 -4.80
CA ARG A 299 7.82 -10.56 -4.45
C ARG A 299 7.95 -9.79 -3.14
N GLY A 300 6.90 -9.12 -2.72
CA GLY A 300 6.90 -8.32 -1.49
C GLY A 300 5.50 -7.76 -1.20
N GLY A 301 5.42 -6.96 -0.16
CA GLY A 301 4.18 -6.37 0.31
C GLY A 301 3.93 -6.65 1.79
N ASP A 302 2.71 -6.98 2.16
CA ASP A 302 2.32 -7.34 3.52
C ASP A 302 2.99 -8.65 3.94
N GLY A 303 4.12 -8.57 4.64
CA GLY A 303 4.84 -9.75 5.13
C GLY A 303 4.35 -10.22 6.51
N TRP A 304 3.81 -9.30 7.30
CA TRP A 304 3.23 -9.55 8.62
C TRP A 304 2.04 -8.64 8.85
N VAL A 305 0.92 -9.22 9.27
CA VAL A 305 -0.27 -8.49 9.67
C VAL A 305 -0.55 -8.79 11.14
N PHE A 306 -0.88 -7.75 11.89
CA PHE A 306 -1.20 -7.84 13.32
C PHE A 306 -2.33 -6.87 13.62
N ALA A 307 -3.34 -7.34 14.36
CA ALA A 307 -4.44 -6.53 14.87
C ALA A 307 -4.62 -6.83 16.34
N VAL A 308 -4.85 -5.81 17.16
CA VAL A 308 -5.03 -5.94 18.61
C VAL A 308 -6.12 -5.02 19.10
N GLU A 309 -6.95 -5.55 19.99
CA GLU A 309 -7.95 -4.84 20.79
C GLU A 309 -7.50 -4.85 22.25
N PHE A 310 -7.37 -3.67 22.83
CA PHE A 310 -7.07 -3.53 24.25
C PHE A 310 -8.34 -3.66 25.07
N GLY A 311 -8.30 -4.52 26.09
CA GLY A 311 -9.36 -4.75 27.05
C GLY A 311 -8.71 -5.14 28.38
N GLU A 312 -9.49 -5.72 29.31
CA GLU A 312 -8.93 -6.30 30.54
C GLU A 312 -7.89 -7.38 30.22
N VAL A 313 -8.18 -8.22 29.22
CA VAL A 313 -7.24 -9.12 28.57
C VAL A 313 -7.19 -8.74 27.09
N PRO A 314 -6.02 -8.38 26.54
CA PRO A 314 -5.90 -8.06 25.12
C PRO A 314 -6.29 -9.25 24.22
N ARG A 315 -7.03 -8.96 23.16
CA ARG A 315 -7.34 -9.89 22.08
C ARG A 315 -6.54 -9.49 20.85
N ALA A 316 -5.91 -10.44 20.19
CA ALA A 316 -5.12 -10.14 19.00
C ALA A 316 -5.15 -11.27 17.96
N TYR A 317 -5.01 -10.86 16.69
CA TYR A 317 -4.80 -11.75 15.56
C TYR A 317 -3.51 -11.42 14.85
N THR A 318 -2.86 -12.44 14.30
CA THR A 318 -1.61 -12.27 13.54
C THR A 318 -1.50 -13.27 12.40
N ILE A 319 -0.79 -12.91 11.35
CA ILE A 319 -0.45 -13.79 10.23
C ILE A 319 0.87 -13.36 9.59
N LEU A 320 1.68 -14.32 9.19
CA LEU A 320 2.81 -14.12 8.27
C LEU A 320 2.41 -14.57 6.86
N ALA A 321 2.94 -13.89 5.86
CA ALA A 321 2.74 -14.27 4.45
C ALA A 321 3.49 -15.54 4.03
N TYR A 322 4.19 -16.18 4.94
CA TYR A 322 5.03 -17.37 4.73
C TYR A 322 4.90 -18.31 5.94
N GLY A 323 5.91 -18.54 6.68
CA GLY A 323 5.93 -19.30 7.94
C GLY A 323 6.89 -18.67 8.94
N GLN A 324 7.23 -19.36 10.02
CA GLN A 324 8.13 -18.85 11.05
C GLN A 324 9.53 -19.47 11.00
N SER A 325 9.87 -20.23 9.94
CA SER A 325 11.17 -20.82 9.72
C SER A 325 11.72 -20.46 8.35
N ILE A 326 13.03 -20.22 8.29
CA ILE A 326 13.75 -20.07 7.01
C ILE A 326 14.30 -21.42 6.50
N LYS A 327 14.13 -22.50 7.25
CA LYS A 327 14.59 -23.84 6.88
C LYS A 327 13.49 -24.54 6.08
N GLU A 328 13.81 -24.95 4.87
CA GLU A 328 12.87 -25.61 3.96
C GLU A 328 12.35 -26.95 4.47
N ASP A 329 13.15 -27.67 5.31
CA ASP A 329 12.77 -28.93 5.94
C ASP A 329 11.89 -28.75 7.20
N SER A 330 11.64 -27.51 7.62
CA SER A 330 10.80 -27.22 8.76
C SER A 330 9.31 -27.26 8.38
N PRO A 331 8.45 -27.86 9.23
CA PRO A 331 7.00 -27.77 9.03
C PRO A 331 6.44 -26.35 9.14
N HIS A 332 7.27 -25.40 9.60
CA HIS A 332 6.91 -23.99 9.74
C HIS A 332 7.53 -23.09 8.67
N PHE A 333 8.00 -23.67 7.57
CA PHE A 333 8.60 -22.91 6.47
C PHE A 333 7.55 -22.08 5.70
N ASN A 334 6.39 -22.66 5.42
CA ASN A 334 5.32 -22.05 4.62
C ASN A 334 3.90 -22.31 5.17
N ASP A 335 3.79 -22.74 6.43
CA ASP A 335 2.55 -23.19 7.06
C ASP A 335 1.47 -22.10 7.20
N GLN A 336 1.84 -20.83 7.13
CA GLN A 336 0.90 -19.71 7.21
C GLN A 336 0.47 -19.16 5.84
N LEU A 337 1.13 -19.57 4.75
CA LEU A 337 0.86 -19.03 3.42
C LEU A 337 -0.60 -19.23 2.98
N VAL A 338 -1.18 -20.40 3.24
CA VAL A 338 -2.57 -20.71 2.85
C VAL A 338 -3.56 -19.85 3.63
N LEU A 339 -3.34 -19.67 4.92
CA LEU A 339 -4.17 -18.76 5.75
C LEU A 339 -4.06 -17.32 5.24
N PHE A 340 -2.84 -16.84 5.00
CA PHE A 340 -2.61 -15.50 4.44
C PHE A 340 -3.33 -15.31 3.09
N ALA A 341 -3.26 -16.30 2.21
CA ALA A 341 -3.93 -16.27 0.92
C ALA A 341 -5.46 -16.24 1.07
N ASN A 342 -6.00 -16.92 2.08
CA ASN A 342 -7.42 -16.93 2.41
C ASN A 342 -7.91 -15.67 3.15
N ASN A 343 -7.01 -14.75 3.51
CA ASN A 343 -7.29 -13.61 4.40
C ASN A 343 -7.69 -14.05 5.83
N GLU A 344 -7.19 -15.19 6.26
CA GLU A 344 -7.39 -15.73 7.60
C GLU A 344 -6.21 -15.35 8.48
N MET A 345 -6.48 -15.14 9.78
CA MET A 345 -5.47 -14.84 10.77
C MET A 345 -5.61 -15.79 11.95
N LYS A 346 -4.50 -16.07 12.63
CA LYS A 346 -4.48 -16.90 13.82
C LYS A 346 -4.54 -16.06 15.10
N PRO A 347 -5.21 -16.52 16.15
CA PRO A 347 -5.22 -15.82 17.44
C PRO A 347 -3.83 -15.82 18.07
N VAL A 348 -3.51 -14.73 18.77
CA VAL A 348 -2.33 -14.62 19.62
C VAL A 348 -2.67 -15.18 21.00
N ARG A 349 -1.84 -16.09 21.52
CA ARG A 349 -1.95 -16.60 22.88
C ARG A 349 -1.25 -15.62 23.81
N PHE A 350 -2.00 -15.02 24.73
CA PHE A 350 -1.51 -13.89 25.53
C PHE A 350 -1.39 -14.22 27.02
N THR A 351 -2.40 -14.89 27.62
CA THR A 351 -2.37 -15.21 29.04
C THR A 351 -1.44 -16.41 29.32
N ASP A 352 -0.95 -16.53 30.57
CA ASP A 352 -0.13 -17.68 30.97
C ASP A 352 -0.88 -18.99 30.77
N GLU A 353 -2.19 -19.02 31.04
CA GLU A 353 -3.06 -20.17 30.82
C GLU A 353 -3.11 -20.54 29.34
N ASP A 354 -3.36 -19.58 28.46
CA ASP A 354 -3.37 -19.81 27.01
C ASP A 354 -2.03 -20.36 26.50
N VAL A 355 -0.91 -19.83 27.01
CA VAL A 355 0.42 -20.27 26.63
C VAL A 355 0.66 -21.69 27.12
N ILE A 356 0.35 -21.99 28.38
CA ILE A 356 0.55 -23.32 29.00
C ILE A 356 -0.26 -24.39 28.26
N GLU A 357 -1.53 -24.12 27.93
CA GLU A 357 -2.41 -25.05 27.21
C GLU A 357 -1.91 -25.36 25.78
N ASN A 358 -1.09 -24.49 25.21
CA ASN A 358 -0.61 -24.60 23.82
C ASN A 358 0.91 -24.90 23.72
N ILE A 359 1.61 -25.20 24.83
CA ILE A 359 3.02 -25.56 24.84
C ILE A 359 3.23 -26.89 24.11
N ILE A 360 4.08 -26.87 23.08
CA ILE A 360 4.56 -28.06 22.39
C ILE A 360 5.92 -28.49 22.98
N ARG A 361 6.77 -27.52 23.32
CA ARG A 361 8.11 -27.73 23.82
C ARG A 361 8.58 -26.56 24.67
N GLU A 362 9.27 -26.90 25.77
CA GLU A 362 9.98 -25.94 26.60
C GLU A 362 11.49 -26.22 26.54
N TYR A 363 12.28 -25.16 26.37
CA TYR A 363 13.74 -25.27 26.38
C TYR A 363 14.42 -24.00 26.88
N ARG A 364 15.65 -24.12 27.35
CA ARG A 364 16.50 -22.96 27.69
C ARG A 364 17.48 -22.71 26.55
N PRO A 365 17.54 -21.52 25.96
CA PRO A 365 18.49 -21.18 24.91
C PRO A 365 19.92 -21.41 25.40
N GLY A 366 20.76 -22.15 24.59
CA GLY A 366 22.13 -22.45 24.91
C GLY A 366 22.35 -23.69 25.82
N ALA A 367 21.29 -24.33 26.29
CA ALA A 367 21.43 -25.68 26.87
C ALA A 367 21.69 -26.66 25.73
N ALA A 368 22.69 -27.56 25.91
CA ALA A 368 22.88 -28.70 25.00
C ALA A 368 21.62 -29.59 25.05
N GLU A 369 21.20 -30.10 23.90
CA GLU A 369 20.10 -31.07 23.79
C GLU A 369 20.51 -32.40 24.39
#